data_6d64eb082eb6360551a592402c28f344
#
_entry.id   6d64eb082eb6360551a592402c28f344
#
_cell.length_a   1.000
_cell.length_b   1.000
_cell.length_c   1.000
_cell.angle_alpha   90.00
_cell.angle_beta   90.00
_cell.angle_gamma   90.00
#
_symmetry.space_group_name_H-M   'P 1'
#
loop_
_entity.id
_entity.type
_entity.pdbx_description
1 polymer ?
#
loop_
_entity_poly.entity_id
_entity_poly.type
_entity_poly.pdbx_seq_one_letter_code
_entity_poly.pdbx_strand_id
1 'polypeptide(L)'
;MVVRKALIKKLGSTCVALAIILLAGNAIAVDNVGFVYVNPIGDAGWTYQHDIGRLQMEKETGVTSNYVENVAEGADAERVIREMAKRGDKVIFATSFGYMNYMLKVSKKFPDTAFVHATGYKMGENMGIYNARFYEGRYLTGVIAGEMTESNVLGYVAAFPIPEVLQGINAFIQGARSVNPEAELRVIWVNSWYDPGKERQASMTLMSQGADVLTHHTDSTAVVQAAEEKGKYAVGYHSDMSKYGPTAHLTATTHHWGKFYSKTVKEVQAGSWKPESLWGGYADDMISLAPLNKAIPAEVQARIAKMEKQMANGSIHAFAGPVVDQDGKTVVAAGQNMTDEQLGGMNFYVQGVVSKLPKK
;
A
#
# COMPACT_ATOMS: atom_id res chain seq x y z
N MET A 1 -13.83 -85.47 -51.51
CA MET A 1 -12.35 -85.53 -51.58
C MET A 1 -11.75 -84.24 -51.10
N VAL A 2 -10.93 -84.30 -50.05
CA VAL A 2 -10.09 -83.32 -49.40
C VAL A 2 -10.76 -82.10 -48.75
N VAL A 3 -10.92 -82.26 -47.43
CA VAL A 3 -11.26 -81.26 -46.40
C VAL A 3 -10.02 -80.41 -46.10
N ARG A 4 -10.13 -79.09 -46.08
CA ARG A 4 -9.16 -78.18 -45.41
C ARG A 4 -9.78 -77.52 -44.20
N LYS A 5 -9.24 -77.85 -43.02
CA LYS A 5 -9.54 -77.24 -41.72
C LYS A 5 -8.92 -75.82 -41.71
N ALA A 6 -9.72 -74.80 -41.41
CA ALA A 6 -9.25 -73.47 -41.07
C ALA A 6 -9.11 -73.31 -39.57
N LEU A 7 -7.92 -72.90 -39.13
CA LEU A 7 -7.53 -72.68 -37.73
C LEU A 7 -7.90 -71.26 -37.34
N ILE A 8 -8.83 -71.09 -36.38
CA ILE A 8 -9.23 -69.81 -35.83
C ILE A 8 -8.25 -69.46 -34.73
N LYS A 9 -7.42 -68.44 -34.95
CA LYS A 9 -6.60 -67.83 -33.89
C LYS A 9 -7.47 -66.88 -33.10
N LYS A 10 -7.63 -67.12 -31.79
CA LYS A 10 -8.17 -66.19 -30.82
C LYS A 10 -7.11 -65.10 -30.56
N LEU A 11 -7.36 -63.86 -30.94
CA LEU A 11 -6.63 -62.71 -30.43
C LEU A 11 -7.29 -62.30 -29.12
N GLY A 12 -6.54 -62.43 -28.06
CA GLY A 12 -6.91 -61.86 -26.75
C GLY A 12 -6.77 -60.34 -26.77
N SER A 13 -7.87 -59.65 -26.57
CA SER A 13 -7.90 -58.18 -26.41
C SER A 13 -7.56 -57.85 -24.96
N THR A 14 -6.33 -57.41 -24.72
CA THR A 14 -5.89 -56.91 -23.41
C THR A 14 -6.35 -55.46 -23.29
N CYS A 15 -7.45 -55.21 -22.58
CA CYS A 15 -7.84 -53.84 -22.17
C CYS A 15 -6.86 -53.35 -21.13
N VAL A 16 -5.97 -52.44 -21.54
CA VAL A 16 -5.18 -51.62 -20.62
C VAL A 16 -6.08 -50.50 -20.09
N ALA A 17 -6.64 -50.66 -18.91
CA ALA A 17 -7.31 -49.61 -18.18
C ALA A 17 -6.30 -48.58 -17.72
N LEU A 18 -6.22 -47.43 -18.41
CA LEU A 18 -5.44 -46.29 -17.99
C LEU A 18 -6.14 -45.65 -16.79
N ALA A 19 -5.69 -45.94 -15.58
CA ALA A 19 -6.16 -45.28 -14.36
C ALA A 19 -5.62 -43.83 -14.38
N ILE A 20 -6.45 -42.90 -14.83
CA ILE A 20 -6.20 -41.47 -14.61
C ILE A 20 -6.43 -41.21 -13.13
N ILE A 21 -5.36 -41.15 -12.34
CA ILE A 21 -5.40 -40.66 -10.97
C ILE A 21 -5.57 -39.13 -11.09
N LEU A 22 -6.83 -38.69 -11.03
CA LEU A 22 -7.17 -37.29 -10.76
C LEU A 22 -6.65 -37.02 -9.34
N LEU A 23 -5.51 -36.35 -9.24
CA LEU A 23 -5.11 -35.63 -8.04
C LEU A 23 -6.15 -34.52 -7.83
N ALA A 24 -7.28 -34.89 -7.23
CA ALA A 24 -8.18 -33.91 -6.65
C ALA A 24 -7.40 -33.24 -5.51
N GLY A 25 -6.77 -32.11 -5.79
CA GLY A 25 -6.30 -31.24 -4.74
C GLY A 25 -7.46 -31.01 -3.78
N ASN A 26 -7.26 -31.25 -2.49
CA ASN A 26 -8.27 -30.97 -1.47
C ASN A 26 -8.53 -29.45 -1.50
N ALA A 27 -9.59 -29.04 -2.21
CA ALA A 27 -10.05 -27.66 -2.15
C ALA A 27 -10.48 -27.38 -0.71
N ILE A 28 -9.83 -26.43 -0.07
CA ILE A 28 -10.18 -26.00 1.28
C ILE A 28 -11.41 -25.09 1.14
N ALA A 29 -12.51 -25.44 1.80
CA ALA A 29 -13.65 -24.53 1.86
C ALA A 29 -13.22 -23.25 2.63
N VAL A 30 -13.13 -22.14 1.92
CA VAL A 30 -12.92 -20.83 2.49
C VAL A 30 -14.27 -20.11 2.52
N ASP A 31 -15.02 -20.34 3.61
CA ASP A 31 -16.35 -19.77 3.76
C ASP A 31 -16.32 -18.34 4.30
N ASN A 32 -15.27 -17.99 5.06
CA ASN A 32 -15.12 -16.70 5.69
C ASN A 32 -13.69 -16.18 5.63
N VAL A 33 -13.59 -14.87 5.33
CA VAL A 33 -12.35 -14.09 5.36
C VAL A 33 -12.53 -12.94 6.36
N GLY A 34 -11.57 -12.74 7.27
CA GLY A 34 -11.59 -11.70 8.29
C GLY A 34 -10.75 -10.49 7.90
N PHE A 35 -11.25 -9.28 8.19
CA PHE A 35 -10.49 -8.03 8.05
C PHE A 35 -10.48 -7.26 9.37
N VAL A 36 -9.31 -6.78 9.77
CA VAL A 36 -9.11 -5.98 10.98
C VAL A 36 -8.65 -4.59 10.56
N TYR A 37 -9.50 -3.59 10.78
CA TYR A 37 -9.28 -2.20 10.38
C TYR A 37 -8.95 -1.32 11.58
N VAL A 38 -7.93 -0.48 11.43
CA VAL A 38 -7.45 0.41 12.49
C VAL A 38 -8.35 1.62 12.70
N ASN A 39 -9.01 2.09 11.66
CA ASN A 39 -9.88 3.27 11.66
C ASN A 39 -11.27 2.91 11.11
N PRO A 40 -12.25 3.84 11.16
CA PRO A 40 -13.50 3.69 10.44
C PRO A 40 -13.25 3.56 8.94
N ILE A 41 -14.11 2.82 8.24
CA ILE A 41 -14.06 2.73 6.77
C ILE A 41 -14.23 4.12 6.16
N GLY A 42 -15.23 4.87 6.61
CA GLY A 42 -15.51 6.18 6.04
C GLY A 42 -15.79 6.12 4.55
N ASP A 43 -15.40 7.17 3.82
CA ASP A 43 -15.58 7.29 2.37
C ASP A 43 -14.33 7.86 1.65
N ALA A 44 -13.19 7.85 2.32
CA ALA A 44 -11.85 8.13 1.83
C ALA A 44 -10.80 7.61 2.82
N GLY A 45 -9.55 7.49 2.42
CA GLY A 45 -8.42 7.17 3.27
C GLY A 45 -8.00 5.70 3.21
N TRP A 46 -7.15 5.31 4.17
CA TRP A 46 -6.52 4.00 4.25
C TRP A 46 -7.51 2.85 4.37
N THR A 47 -8.34 2.90 5.41
CA THR A 47 -9.31 1.85 5.70
C THR A 47 -10.35 1.72 4.59
N TYR A 48 -10.82 2.84 4.03
CA TYR A 48 -11.72 2.85 2.88
C TYR A 48 -11.12 2.11 1.68
N GLN A 49 -9.85 2.35 1.39
CA GLN A 49 -9.18 1.71 0.25
C GLN A 49 -8.97 0.20 0.46
N HIS A 50 -8.73 -0.22 1.69
CA HIS A 50 -8.71 -1.64 2.05
C HIS A 50 -10.10 -2.29 1.91
N ASP A 51 -11.16 -1.57 2.28
CA ASP A 51 -12.53 -2.07 2.15
C ASP A 51 -12.98 -2.19 0.68
N ILE A 52 -12.59 -1.26 -0.18
CA ILE A 52 -12.75 -1.41 -1.64
C ILE A 52 -12.08 -2.70 -2.12
N GLY A 53 -10.86 -2.97 -1.66
CA GLY A 53 -10.14 -4.20 -1.99
C GLY A 53 -10.86 -5.46 -1.47
N ARG A 54 -11.43 -5.41 -0.28
CA ARG A 54 -12.25 -6.47 0.31
C ARG A 54 -13.48 -6.78 -0.55
N LEU A 55 -14.23 -5.74 -0.93
CA LEU A 55 -15.41 -5.88 -1.78
C LEU A 55 -15.08 -6.42 -3.18
N GLN A 56 -13.94 -6.00 -3.74
CA GLN A 56 -13.42 -6.56 -4.99
C GLN A 56 -13.13 -8.06 -4.83
N MET A 57 -12.43 -8.45 -3.76
CA MET A 57 -12.11 -9.84 -3.45
C MET A 57 -13.37 -10.69 -3.31
N GLU A 58 -14.40 -10.25 -2.58
CA GLU A 58 -15.70 -10.96 -2.49
C GLU A 58 -16.31 -11.20 -3.86
N LYS A 59 -16.34 -10.16 -4.71
CA LYS A 59 -16.88 -10.25 -6.07
C LYS A 59 -16.10 -11.23 -6.94
N GLU A 60 -14.78 -11.28 -6.83
CA GLU A 60 -13.91 -12.09 -7.68
C GLU A 60 -13.77 -13.55 -7.24
N THR A 61 -14.00 -13.83 -5.94
CA THR A 61 -13.79 -15.15 -5.34
C THR A 61 -15.09 -15.83 -4.93
N GLY A 62 -16.16 -15.06 -4.77
CA GLY A 62 -17.45 -15.55 -4.27
C GLY A 62 -17.48 -15.87 -2.77
N VAL A 63 -16.39 -15.57 -2.03
CA VAL A 63 -16.35 -15.78 -0.59
C VAL A 63 -17.05 -14.65 0.16
N THR A 64 -17.58 -14.94 1.35
CA THR A 64 -18.08 -13.93 2.28
C THR A 64 -16.93 -13.44 3.16
N SER A 65 -16.87 -12.14 3.42
CA SER A 65 -15.94 -11.59 4.39
C SER A 65 -16.66 -10.92 5.55
N ASN A 66 -15.95 -10.79 6.65
CA ASN A 66 -16.37 -10.02 7.79
C ASN A 66 -15.25 -9.07 8.22
N TYR A 67 -15.58 -7.98 8.89
CA TYR A 67 -14.58 -7.00 9.32
C TYR A 67 -14.91 -6.44 10.71
N VAL A 68 -13.90 -5.89 11.36
CA VAL A 68 -14.04 -5.11 12.58
C VAL A 68 -13.25 -3.82 12.41
N GLU A 69 -13.95 -2.69 12.58
CA GLU A 69 -13.40 -1.33 12.48
C GLU A 69 -12.93 -0.80 13.83
N ASN A 70 -12.13 0.26 13.80
CA ASN A 70 -11.69 0.99 15.00
C ASN A 70 -10.98 0.07 16.02
N VAL A 71 -10.23 -0.90 15.52
CA VAL A 71 -9.46 -1.78 16.40
C VAL A 71 -8.16 -1.08 16.77
N ALA A 72 -8.00 -0.75 18.05
CA ALA A 72 -6.78 -0.12 18.53
C ALA A 72 -5.57 -1.05 18.37
N GLU A 73 -4.42 -0.47 17.99
CA GLU A 73 -3.16 -1.20 18.00
C GLU A 73 -2.82 -1.64 19.42
N GLY A 74 -2.49 -2.91 19.61
CA GLY A 74 -2.20 -3.46 20.93
C GLY A 74 -3.01 -4.70 21.27
N ALA A 75 -3.45 -4.81 22.53
CA ALA A 75 -4.18 -5.97 23.04
C ALA A 75 -5.53 -6.20 22.33
N ASP A 76 -6.18 -5.14 21.89
CA ASP A 76 -7.44 -5.24 21.14
C ASP A 76 -7.22 -5.91 19.78
N ALA A 77 -6.17 -5.57 19.07
CA ALA A 77 -5.81 -6.25 17.82
C ALA A 77 -5.59 -7.74 18.05
N GLU A 78 -4.82 -8.13 19.10
CA GLU A 78 -4.62 -9.53 19.45
C GLU A 78 -5.95 -10.24 19.72
N ARG A 79 -6.83 -9.61 20.47
CA ARG A 79 -8.16 -10.15 20.80
C ARG A 79 -9.01 -10.38 19.57
N VAL A 80 -9.16 -9.36 18.72
CA VAL A 80 -10.00 -9.43 17.50
C VAL A 80 -9.47 -10.46 16.52
N ILE A 81 -8.15 -10.45 16.21
CA ILE A 81 -7.53 -11.44 15.33
C ILE A 81 -7.74 -12.87 15.85
N ARG A 82 -7.59 -13.08 17.16
CA ARG A 82 -7.82 -14.37 17.81
C ARG A 82 -9.27 -14.83 17.73
N GLU A 83 -10.23 -13.93 17.90
CA GLU A 83 -11.65 -14.24 17.80
C GLU A 83 -12.05 -14.63 16.37
N MET A 84 -11.51 -13.94 15.36
CA MET A 84 -11.69 -14.31 13.96
C MET A 84 -11.14 -15.71 13.67
N ALA A 85 -9.91 -16.01 14.11
CA ALA A 85 -9.31 -17.33 13.94
C ALA A 85 -10.10 -18.43 14.68
N LYS A 86 -10.59 -18.17 15.89
CA LYS A 86 -11.45 -19.12 16.64
C LYS A 86 -12.80 -19.35 15.98
N ARG A 87 -13.37 -18.35 15.30
CA ARG A 87 -14.61 -18.48 14.55
C ARG A 87 -14.44 -19.35 13.29
N GLY A 88 -13.19 -19.58 12.86
CA GLY A 88 -12.86 -20.42 11.72
C GLY A 88 -12.57 -19.64 10.43
N ASP A 89 -12.33 -18.33 10.51
CA ASP A 89 -11.88 -17.55 9.35
C ASP A 89 -10.59 -18.16 8.82
N LYS A 90 -10.56 -18.52 7.54
CA LYS A 90 -9.42 -19.24 6.91
C LYS A 90 -8.33 -18.30 6.43
N VAL A 91 -8.68 -17.04 6.18
CA VAL A 91 -7.76 -15.96 5.84
C VAL A 91 -8.09 -14.76 6.71
N ILE A 92 -7.10 -14.15 7.34
CA ILE A 92 -7.27 -12.93 8.15
C ILE A 92 -6.28 -11.88 7.67
N PHE A 93 -6.81 -10.76 7.18
CA PHE A 93 -6.06 -9.57 6.82
C PHE A 93 -6.08 -8.57 7.97
N ALA A 94 -4.91 -8.11 8.42
CA ALA A 94 -4.78 -7.07 9.43
C ALA A 94 -4.04 -5.86 8.83
N THR A 95 -4.71 -4.71 8.82
CA THR A 95 -4.37 -3.59 7.95
C THR A 95 -3.71 -2.42 8.71
N SER A 96 -2.88 -2.70 9.71
CA SER A 96 -2.10 -1.66 10.38
C SER A 96 -0.72 -2.15 10.82
N PHE A 97 0.28 -1.28 10.70
CA PHE A 97 1.66 -1.54 11.11
C PHE A 97 1.77 -2.09 12.54
N GLY A 98 1.04 -1.49 13.47
CA GLY A 98 1.09 -1.86 14.89
C GLY A 98 0.46 -3.21 15.22
N TYR A 99 -0.23 -3.87 14.27
CA TYR A 99 -0.79 -5.20 14.49
C TYR A 99 0.22 -6.35 14.36
N MET A 100 1.40 -6.08 13.79
CA MET A 100 2.39 -7.09 13.40
C MET A 100 2.74 -8.11 14.49
N ASN A 101 3.16 -7.64 15.65
CA ASN A 101 3.58 -8.54 16.75
C ASN A 101 2.41 -9.32 17.33
N TYR A 102 1.22 -8.75 17.37
CA TYR A 102 0.00 -9.35 17.87
C TYR A 102 -0.50 -10.44 16.93
N MET A 103 -0.51 -10.17 15.62
CA MET A 103 -0.86 -11.15 14.61
C MET A 103 0.13 -12.33 14.60
N LEU A 104 1.44 -12.04 14.67
CA LEU A 104 2.47 -13.08 14.74
C LEU A 104 2.35 -13.97 15.99
N LYS A 105 1.89 -13.40 17.12
CA LYS A 105 1.62 -14.16 18.33
C LYS A 105 0.39 -15.05 18.19
N VAL A 106 -0.65 -14.58 17.52
CA VAL A 106 -1.88 -15.35 17.28
C VAL A 106 -1.65 -16.43 16.24
N SER A 107 -0.94 -16.14 15.14
CA SER A 107 -0.73 -17.07 14.03
C SER A 107 -0.13 -18.42 14.49
N LYS A 108 0.80 -18.40 15.45
CA LYS A 108 1.42 -19.60 16.04
C LYS A 108 0.43 -20.56 16.71
N LYS A 109 -0.79 -20.10 17.03
CA LYS A 109 -1.83 -20.87 17.72
C LYS A 109 -2.91 -21.41 16.79
N PHE A 110 -2.90 -20.98 15.54
CA PHE A 110 -3.90 -21.31 14.52
C PHE A 110 -3.21 -21.68 13.20
N PRO A 111 -2.52 -22.82 13.14
CA PRO A 111 -1.70 -23.19 11.97
C PRO A 111 -2.50 -23.37 10.68
N ASP A 112 -3.81 -23.65 10.79
CA ASP A 112 -4.70 -23.86 9.64
C ASP A 112 -5.35 -22.57 9.10
N THR A 113 -4.96 -21.40 9.64
CA THR A 113 -5.40 -20.08 9.19
C THR A 113 -4.24 -19.34 8.51
N ALA A 114 -4.48 -18.77 7.36
CA ALA A 114 -3.54 -17.85 6.69
C ALA A 114 -3.67 -16.45 7.30
N PHE A 115 -2.59 -15.90 7.81
CA PHE A 115 -2.52 -14.56 8.33
C PHE A 115 -1.75 -13.66 7.36
N VAL A 116 -2.28 -12.47 7.08
CA VAL A 116 -1.70 -11.57 6.08
C VAL A 116 -1.69 -10.14 6.62
N HIS A 117 -0.50 -9.61 6.87
CA HIS A 117 -0.29 -8.36 7.58
C HIS A 117 0.17 -7.24 6.64
N ALA A 118 -0.51 -6.09 6.67
CA ALA A 118 -0.12 -4.91 5.92
C ALA A 118 1.06 -4.18 6.56
N THR A 119 1.99 -3.72 5.74
CA THR A 119 3.11 -2.82 6.11
C THR A 119 4.09 -3.37 7.15
N GLY A 120 4.04 -4.67 7.44
CA GLY A 120 4.95 -5.32 8.39
C GLY A 120 6.31 -5.70 7.78
N TYR A 121 7.20 -6.20 8.64
CA TYR A 121 8.52 -6.75 8.25
C TYR A 121 8.82 -8.10 8.91
N LYS A 122 7.88 -8.64 9.69
CA LYS A 122 8.02 -9.97 10.32
C LYS A 122 7.04 -10.94 9.67
N MET A 123 7.55 -12.12 9.35
CA MET A 123 6.76 -13.24 8.83
C MET A 123 6.72 -14.40 9.83
N GLY A 124 5.80 -15.33 9.62
CA GLY A 124 5.67 -16.58 10.36
C GLY A 124 5.42 -17.76 9.42
N GLU A 125 5.32 -18.97 9.95
CA GLU A 125 5.07 -20.19 9.17
C GLU A 125 3.75 -20.12 8.38
N ASN A 126 2.76 -19.39 8.89
CA ASN A 126 1.45 -19.15 8.30
C ASN A 126 1.06 -17.67 8.33
N MET A 127 2.06 -16.76 8.37
CA MET A 127 1.86 -15.32 8.32
C MET A 127 2.76 -14.68 7.27
N GLY A 128 2.15 -14.15 6.21
CA GLY A 128 2.78 -13.32 5.19
C GLY A 128 2.61 -11.84 5.46
N ILE A 129 3.32 -11.01 4.70
CA ILE A 129 3.25 -9.56 4.76
C ILE A 129 3.07 -8.99 3.36
N TYR A 130 2.40 -7.85 3.27
CA TYR A 130 2.28 -7.09 2.03
C TYR A 130 2.41 -5.59 2.29
N ASN A 131 2.96 -4.90 1.32
CA ASN A 131 3.11 -3.45 1.36
C ASN A 131 3.11 -2.90 -0.08
N ALA A 132 2.91 -1.59 -0.20
CA ALA A 132 3.09 -0.91 -1.47
C ALA A 132 4.27 0.07 -1.40
N ARG A 133 4.90 0.31 -2.56
CA ARG A 133 6.00 1.29 -2.73
C ARG A 133 5.41 2.70 -2.83
N PHE A 134 4.70 3.14 -1.78
CA PHE A 134 4.01 4.43 -1.76
C PHE A 134 4.92 5.59 -2.13
N TYR A 135 6.20 5.48 -1.79
CA TYR A 135 7.22 6.49 -2.10
C TYR A 135 7.35 6.78 -3.60
N GLU A 136 7.01 5.82 -4.47
CA GLU A 136 7.02 6.04 -5.93
C GLU A 136 5.96 7.07 -6.32
N GLY A 137 4.72 6.91 -5.85
CA GLY A 137 3.64 7.89 -6.06
C GLY A 137 3.92 9.21 -5.33
N ARG A 138 4.54 9.16 -4.15
CA ARG A 138 4.95 10.36 -3.41
C ARG A 138 5.97 11.20 -4.17
N TYR A 139 6.91 10.56 -4.85
CA TYR A 139 7.85 11.27 -5.72
C TYR A 139 7.13 12.02 -6.84
N LEU A 140 6.22 11.37 -7.54
CA LEU A 140 5.45 11.98 -8.62
C LEU A 140 4.55 13.12 -8.14
N THR A 141 3.90 12.94 -7.00
CA THR A 141 3.10 14.02 -6.39
C THR A 141 3.98 15.16 -5.86
N GLY A 142 5.20 14.86 -5.46
CA GLY A 142 6.23 15.86 -5.15
C GLY A 142 6.59 16.71 -6.36
N VAL A 143 6.79 16.10 -7.55
CA VAL A 143 7.02 16.85 -8.80
C VAL A 143 5.86 17.80 -9.07
N ILE A 144 4.61 17.34 -8.92
CA ILE A 144 3.45 18.23 -9.08
C ILE A 144 3.50 19.38 -8.07
N ALA A 145 3.78 19.10 -6.80
CA ALA A 145 3.85 20.12 -5.75
C ALA A 145 4.95 21.16 -6.03
N GLY A 146 6.12 20.73 -6.54
CA GLY A 146 7.22 21.61 -6.91
C GLY A 146 6.88 22.55 -8.07
N GLU A 147 6.07 22.10 -9.03
CA GLU A 147 5.57 22.91 -10.14
C GLU A 147 4.44 23.86 -9.73
N MET A 148 3.66 23.50 -8.71
CA MET A 148 2.45 24.25 -8.31
C MET A 148 2.68 25.25 -7.17
N THR A 149 3.79 25.12 -6.42
CA THR A 149 4.08 26.04 -5.32
C THR A 149 4.56 27.40 -5.86
N GLU A 150 4.03 28.48 -5.29
CA GLU A 150 4.47 29.84 -5.51
C GLU A 150 5.39 30.34 -4.39
N SER A 151 5.22 29.78 -3.18
CA SER A 151 5.97 30.19 -1.99
C SER A 151 7.29 29.42 -1.83
N ASN A 152 7.50 28.33 -2.57
CA ASN A 152 8.55 27.33 -2.36
C ASN A 152 8.45 26.60 -1.00
N VAL A 153 7.38 26.78 -0.24
CA VAL A 153 7.16 26.14 1.07
C VAL A 153 6.05 25.10 0.95
N LEU A 154 6.41 23.86 1.14
CA LEU A 154 5.50 22.73 1.15
C LEU A 154 5.21 22.28 2.59
N GLY A 155 4.01 21.77 2.85
CA GLY A 155 3.61 21.28 4.16
C GLY A 155 3.29 19.80 4.16
N TYR A 156 3.75 19.07 5.18
CA TYR A 156 3.47 17.64 5.33
C TYR A 156 2.91 17.35 6.73
N VAL A 157 1.70 16.83 6.79
CA VAL A 157 1.10 16.32 8.05
C VAL A 157 1.40 14.84 8.15
N ALA A 158 2.15 14.42 9.16
CA ALA A 158 2.66 13.06 9.30
C ALA A 158 2.14 12.37 10.56
N ALA A 159 1.87 11.05 10.48
CA ALA A 159 1.36 10.25 11.60
C ALA A 159 2.47 9.86 12.58
N PHE A 160 3.29 8.89 12.26
CA PHE A 160 4.36 8.35 13.11
C PHE A 160 5.69 8.25 12.37
N PRO A 161 6.84 8.48 13.05
CA PRO A 161 8.16 8.48 12.41
C PRO A 161 8.69 7.04 12.17
N ILE A 162 7.97 6.27 11.38
CA ILE A 162 8.38 4.94 10.92
C ILE A 162 8.98 5.02 9.51
N PRO A 163 9.77 4.03 9.08
CA PRO A 163 10.46 4.06 7.77
C PRO A 163 9.55 4.38 6.59
N GLU A 164 8.36 3.80 6.52
CA GLU A 164 7.39 4.02 5.44
C GLU A 164 6.96 5.50 5.33
N VAL A 165 6.69 6.15 6.47
CA VAL A 165 6.30 7.57 6.50
C VAL A 165 7.49 8.45 6.10
N LEU A 166 8.69 8.12 6.56
CA LEU A 166 9.93 8.81 6.18
C LEU A 166 10.24 8.66 4.69
N GLN A 167 10.03 7.47 4.11
CA GLN A 167 10.13 7.27 2.67
C GLN A 167 9.20 8.23 1.91
N GLY A 168 7.94 8.35 2.36
CA GLY A 168 6.96 9.23 1.75
C GLY A 168 7.36 10.70 1.82
N ILE A 169 7.81 11.18 2.97
CA ILE A 169 8.29 12.54 3.18
C ILE A 169 9.50 12.84 2.27
N ASN A 170 10.48 11.95 2.29
CA ASN A 170 11.73 12.12 1.57
C ASN A 170 11.53 12.05 0.05
N ALA A 171 10.71 11.12 -0.45
CA ALA A 171 10.40 11.02 -1.87
C ALA A 171 9.62 12.24 -2.36
N PHE A 172 8.68 12.75 -1.58
CA PHE A 172 7.89 13.93 -1.92
C PHE A 172 8.78 15.16 -2.13
N ILE A 173 9.67 15.47 -1.18
CA ILE A 173 10.56 16.63 -1.34
C ILE A 173 11.62 16.40 -2.44
N GLN A 174 12.11 15.18 -2.65
CA GLN A 174 13.01 14.90 -3.76
C GLN A 174 12.32 15.12 -5.10
N GLY A 175 11.06 14.69 -5.23
CA GLY A 175 10.23 14.96 -6.40
C GLY A 175 10.06 16.47 -6.62
N ALA A 176 9.71 17.24 -5.59
CA ALA A 176 9.55 18.67 -5.68
C ALA A 176 10.84 19.38 -6.10
N ARG A 177 11.96 19.03 -5.48
CA ARG A 177 13.27 19.63 -5.77
C ARG A 177 13.85 19.23 -7.12
N SER A 178 13.37 18.15 -7.73
CA SER A 178 13.79 17.78 -9.10
C SER A 178 13.35 18.78 -10.16
N VAL A 179 12.33 19.59 -9.86
CA VAL A 179 11.78 20.63 -10.76
C VAL A 179 11.89 22.03 -10.16
N ASN A 180 11.94 22.13 -8.84
CA ASN A 180 12.08 23.39 -8.10
C ASN A 180 13.13 23.21 -6.98
N PRO A 181 14.42 23.49 -7.24
CA PRO A 181 15.51 23.30 -6.26
C PRO A 181 15.35 24.10 -4.97
N GLU A 182 14.60 25.21 -4.99
CA GLU A 182 14.34 26.09 -3.85
C GLU A 182 13.23 25.54 -2.91
N ALA A 183 12.53 24.49 -3.32
CA ALA A 183 11.44 23.94 -2.52
C ALA A 183 11.95 23.42 -1.15
N GLU A 184 11.24 23.81 -0.10
CA GLU A 184 11.43 23.38 1.28
C GLU A 184 10.20 22.65 1.81
N LEU A 185 10.40 21.60 2.62
CA LEU A 185 9.31 20.83 3.21
C LEU A 185 9.30 21.00 4.73
N ARG A 186 8.17 21.44 5.26
CA ARG A 186 7.88 21.52 6.69
C ARG A 186 6.98 20.37 7.10
N VAL A 187 7.37 19.66 8.17
CA VAL A 187 6.66 18.47 8.65
C VAL A 187 6.12 18.71 10.05
N ILE A 188 4.85 18.38 10.27
CA ILE A 188 4.23 18.35 11.61
C ILE A 188 3.74 16.93 11.88
N TRP A 189 4.21 16.35 13.00
CA TRP A 189 3.82 15.02 13.47
C TRP A 189 2.62 15.11 14.40
N VAL A 190 1.53 14.39 14.07
CA VAL A 190 0.29 14.40 14.85
C VAL A 190 0.18 13.21 15.82
N ASN A 191 1.09 12.23 15.70
CA ASN A 191 1.14 11.01 16.52
C ASN A 191 -0.22 10.26 16.54
N SER A 192 -0.87 10.20 15.38
CA SER A 192 -2.11 9.46 15.16
C SER A 192 -2.22 9.10 13.68
N TRP A 193 -2.79 7.93 13.37
CA TRP A 193 -3.15 7.58 12.00
C TRP A 193 -4.40 8.33 11.54
N TYR A 194 -5.34 8.60 12.45
CA TYR A 194 -6.58 9.28 12.16
C TYR A 194 -6.96 10.21 13.32
N ASP A 195 -6.89 11.50 13.10
CA ASP A 195 -7.35 12.55 14.04
C ASP A 195 -7.64 13.81 13.23
N PRO A 196 -8.88 13.96 12.68
CA PRO A 196 -9.22 15.11 11.84
C PRO A 196 -8.97 16.47 12.51
N GLY A 197 -9.10 16.54 13.83
CA GLY A 197 -8.85 17.76 14.60
C GLY A 197 -7.38 18.17 14.59
N LYS A 198 -6.48 17.22 14.92
CA LYS A 198 -5.03 17.46 14.88
C LYS A 198 -4.52 17.68 13.46
N GLU A 199 -5.03 16.91 12.48
CA GLU A 199 -4.65 17.03 11.08
C GLU A 199 -5.00 18.43 10.55
N ARG A 200 -6.20 18.92 10.85
CA ARG A 200 -6.62 20.29 10.52
C ARG A 200 -5.74 21.33 11.20
N GLN A 201 -5.48 21.20 12.51
CA GLN A 201 -4.63 22.13 13.25
C GLN A 201 -3.21 22.18 12.68
N ALA A 202 -2.63 21.03 12.36
CA ALA A 202 -1.31 20.94 11.73
C ALA A 202 -1.31 21.63 10.36
N SER A 203 -2.35 21.43 9.54
CA SER A 203 -2.51 22.08 8.23
C SER A 203 -2.55 23.58 8.35
N MET A 204 -3.37 24.10 9.28
CA MET A 204 -3.46 25.55 9.54
C MET A 204 -2.12 26.13 9.99
N THR A 205 -1.38 25.41 10.83
CA THR A 205 -0.04 25.82 11.28
C THR A 205 0.95 25.87 10.11
N LEU A 206 0.98 24.82 9.26
CA LEU A 206 1.86 24.79 8.08
C LEU A 206 1.55 25.94 7.12
N MET A 207 0.28 26.21 6.85
CA MET A 207 -0.12 27.34 5.99
C MET A 207 0.26 28.69 6.62
N SER A 208 0.13 28.86 7.93
CA SER A 208 0.58 30.08 8.63
C SER A 208 2.09 30.28 8.56
N GLN A 209 2.84 29.20 8.36
CA GLN A 209 4.28 29.21 8.15
C GLN A 209 4.69 29.38 6.68
N GLY A 210 3.73 29.63 5.79
CA GLY A 210 3.97 29.93 4.39
C GLY A 210 3.73 28.77 3.43
N ALA A 211 3.35 27.57 3.90
CA ALA A 211 3.05 26.45 2.99
C ALA A 211 1.82 26.77 2.12
N ASP A 212 1.96 26.61 0.80
CA ASP A 212 0.90 26.82 -0.18
C ASP A 212 0.48 25.53 -0.90
N VAL A 213 1.25 24.44 -0.77
CA VAL A 213 0.88 23.08 -1.15
C VAL A 213 1.06 22.16 0.04
N LEU A 214 -0.01 21.49 0.46
CA LEU A 214 -0.01 20.53 1.57
C LEU A 214 -0.06 19.10 1.09
N THR A 215 0.45 18.19 1.88
CA THR A 215 0.18 16.75 1.76
C THR A 215 0.16 16.10 3.15
N HIS A 216 -0.23 14.83 3.22
CA HIS A 216 -0.33 14.15 4.50
C HIS A 216 -0.04 12.65 4.40
N HIS A 217 0.32 12.04 5.53
CA HIS A 217 0.35 10.60 5.73
C HIS A 217 -0.46 10.27 6.98
N THR A 218 -1.73 10.59 6.89
CA THR A 218 -2.80 10.38 7.85
C THR A 218 -4.04 9.95 7.07
N ASP A 219 -5.12 9.58 7.76
CA ASP A 219 -6.23 8.87 7.13
C ASP A 219 -7.49 9.72 6.93
N SER A 220 -7.52 10.97 7.43
CA SER A 220 -8.69 11.82 7.26
C SER A 220 -8.59 12.76 6.05
N THR A 221 -9.70 13.35 5.68
CA THR A 221 -9.78 14.35 4.60
C THR A 221 -9.48 15.79 5.08
N ALA A 222 -9.16 15.97 6.37
CA ALA A 222 -9.06 17.27 7.01
C ALA A 222 -7.98 18.17 6.40
N VAL A 223 -6.87 17.59 5.91
CA VAL A 223 -5.79 18.37 5.27
C VAL A 223 -6.27 18.97 3.95
N VAL A 224 -6.96 18.19 3.13
CA VAL A 224 -7.53 18.64 1.84
C VAL A 224 -8.60 19.70 2.07
N GLN A 225 -9.49 19.48 3.05
CA GLN A 225 -10.54 20.45 3.42
C GLN A 225 -9.95 21.77 3.93
N ALA A 226 -8.90 21.71 4.76
CA ALA A 226 -8.23 22.91 5.26
C ALA A 226 -7.55 23.71 4.15
N ALA A 227 -6.95 23.04 3.16
CA ALA A 227 -6.37 23.69 1.99
C ALA A 227 -7.44 24.35 1.13
N GLU A 228 -8.56 23.68 0.87
CA GLU A 228 -9.73 24.21 0.14
C GLU A 228 -10.25 25.50 0.77
N GLU A 229 -10.48 25.50 2.09
CA GLU A 229 -10.92 26.70 2.84
C GLU A 229 -9.97 27.89 2.72
N LYS A 230 -8.68 27.63 2.58
CA LYS A 230 -7.65 28.66 2.53
C LYS A 230 -7.23 29.04 1.13
N GLY A 231 -7.84 28.46 0.11
CA GLY A 231 -7.46 28.67 -1.29
C GLY A 231 -6.01 28.26 -1.55
N LYS A 232 -5.55 27.18 -0.89
CA LYS A 232 -4.24 26.56 -1.06
C LYS A 232 -4.40 25.23 -1.77
N TYR A 233 -3.31 24.63 -2.26
CA TYR A 233 -3.35 23.31 -2.85
C TYR A 233 -3.10 22.21 -1.84
N ALA A 234 -3.59 21.02 -2.16
CA ALA A 234 -3.31 19.80 -1.40
C ALA A 234 -3.12 18.60 -2.32
N VAL A 235 -2.21 17.74 -1.95
CA VAL A 235 -2.07 16.39 -2.49
C VAL A 235 -2.67 15.42 -1.48
N GLY A 236 -3.70 14.70 -1.87
CA GLY A 236 -4.34 13.67 -1.05
C GLY A 236 -3.48 12.41 -0.91
N TYR A 237 -3.95 11.48 -0.08
CA TYR A 237 -3.29 10.21 0.12
C TYR A 237 -4.29 9.09 0.34
N HIS A 238 -3.88 7.87 -0.02
CA HIS A 238 -4.62 6.62 0.03
C HIS A 238 -5.74 6.52 -1.01
N SER A 239 -6.58 7.53 -1.16
CA SER A 239 -7.73 7.55 -2.05
C SER A 239 -7.91 8.92 -2.73
N ASP A 240 -8.76 8.96 -3.76
CA ASP A 240 -9.21 10.23 -4.35
C ASP A 240 -10.03 11.02 -3.32
N MET A 241 -9.55 12.21 -2.99
CA MET A 241 -10.18 13.14 -2.05
C MET A 241 -10.74 14.38 -2.74
N SER A 242 -10.87 14.38 -4.06
CA SER A 242 -11.28 15.55 -4.85
C SER A 242 -12.64 16.11 -4.44
N LYS A 243 -13.58 15.30 -3.96
CA LYS A 243 -14.88 15.76 -3.47
C LYS A 243 -14.80 16.62 -2.20
N TYR A 244 -13.68 16.53 -1.45
CA TYR A 244 -13.44 17.28 -0.22
C TYR A 244 -12.67 18.58 -0.41
N GLY A 245 -12.09 18.76 -1.58
CA GLY A 245 -11.39 19.98 -1.97
C GLY A 245 -11.34 20.07 -3.50
N PRO A 246 -12.47 20.36 -4.18
CA PRO A 246 -12.56 20.28 -5.64
C PRO A 246 -11.63 21.26 -6.36
N THR A 247 -11.21 22.33 -5.71
CA THR A 247 -10.23 23.29 -6.26
C THR A 247 -8.83 23.06 -5.69
N ALA A 248 -8.71 22.66 -4.43
CA ALA A 248 -7.43 22.45 -3.75
C ALA A 248 -6.75 21.13 -4.10
N HIS A 249 -7.53 20.05 -4.25
CA HIS A 249 -6.99 18.71 -4.42
C HIS A 249 -6.34 18.54 -5.80
N LEU A 250 -5.01 18.49 -5.84
CA LEU A 250 -4.27 18.32 -7.10
C LEU A 250 -4.36 16.90 -7.66
N THR A 251 -4.15 15.92 -6.80
CA THR A 251 -4.24 14.46 -7.02
C THR A 251 -4.00 13.75 -5.70
N ALA A 252 -3.94 12.42 -5.71
CA ALA A 252 -3.53 11.59 -4.57
C ALA A 252 -2.73 10.39 -5.04
N THR A 253 -1.78 9.92 -4.22
CA THR A 253 -1.27 8.54 -4.36
C THR A 253 -2.31 7.59 -3.83
N THR A 254 -2.86 6.74 -4.69
CA THR A 254 -3.85 5.71 -4.34
C THR A 254 -3.21 4.32 -4.37
N HIS A 255 -3.87 3.33 -3.77
CA HIS A 255 -3.38 1.96 -3.77
C HIS A 255 -4.49 0.95 -4.00
N HIS A 256 -4.13 -0.23 -4.52
CA HIS A 256 -5.06 -1.23 -5.04
C HIS A 256 -4.78 -2.60 -4.41
N TRP A 257 -5.58 -3.00 -3.44
CA TRP A 257 -5.39 -4.24 -2.68
C TRP A 257 -6.18 -5.43 -3.22
N GLY A 258 -7.26 -5.18 -3.97
CA GLY A 258 -8.23 -6.19 -4.36
C GLY A 258 -7.64 -7.37 -5.12
N LYS A 259 -6.74 -7.12 -6.08
CA LYS A 259 -6.05 -8.19 -6.82
C LYS A 259 -5.23 -9.09 -5.90
N PHE A 260 -4.49 -8.49 -4.95
CA PHE A 260 -3.71 -9.22 -3.97
C PHE A 260 -4.59 -10.04 -3.04
N TYR A 261 -5.68 -9.46 -2.52
CA TYR A 261 -6.63 -10.19 -1.69
C TYR A 261 -7.27 -11.37 -2.42
N SER A 262 -7.72 -11.14 -3.66
CA SER A 262 -8.30 -12.20 -4.50
C SER A 262 -7.31 -13.32 -4.78
N LYS A 263 -6.05 -12.98 -5.11
CA LYS A 263 -4.96 -13.97 -5.29
C LYS A 263 -4.79 -14.81 -4.04
N THR A 264 -4.60 -14.15 -2.89
CA THR A 264 -4.38 -14.83 -1.59
C THR A 264 -5.51 -15.81 -1.27
N VAL A 265 -6.77 -15.36 -1.39
CA VAL A 265 -7.94 -16.21 -1.10
C VAL A 265 -8.01 -17.40 -2.05
N LYS A 266 -7.81 -17.21 -3.36
CA LYS A 266 -7.78 -18.29 -4.35
C LYS A 266 -6.66 -19.30 -4.09
N GLU A 267 -5.49 -18.85 -3.67
CA GLU A 267 -4.38 -19.74 -3.31
C GLU A 267 -4.68 -20.55 -2.05
N VAL A 268 -5.34 -19.95 -1.04
CA VAL A 268 -5.78 -20.69 0.16
C VAL A 268 -6.85 -21.72 -0.21
N GLN A 269 -7.83 -21.36 -1.04
CA GLN A 269 -8.85 -22.30 -1.56
C GLN A 269 -8.22 -23.49 -2.30
N ALA A 270 -7.16 -23.24 -3.06
CA ALA A 270 -6.41 -24.25 -3.79
C ALA A 270 -5.44 -25.06 -2.91
N GLY A 271 -5.26 -24.71 -1.62
CA GLY A 271 -4.26 -25.31 -0.74
C GLY A 271 -2.81 -25.05 -1.16
N SER A 272 -2.57 -24.04 -1.97
CA SER A 272 -1.26 -23.69 -2.53
C SER A 272 -0.64 -22.43 -1.90
N TRP A 273 -1.37 -21.71 -1.07
CA TRP A 273 -0.88 -20.48 -0.44
C TRP A 273 0.33 -20.73 0.44
N LYS A 274 1.29 -19.84 0.34
CA LYS A 274 2.47 -19.80 1.22
C LYS A 274 2.69 -18.38 1.69
N PRO A 275 3.20 -18.16 2.90
CA PRO A 275 3.59 -16.85 3.37
C PRO A 275 4.60 -16.21 2.41
N GLU A 276 4.31 -15.01 1.96
CA GLU A 276 5.22 -14.22 1.11
C GLU A 276 5.42 -12.83 1.70
N SER A 277 6.50 -12.18 1.30
CA SER A 277 6.74 -10.75 1.54
C SER A 277 6.58 -10.02 0.22
N LEU A 278 5.43 -9.41 0.03
CA LEU A 278 5.14 -8.60 -1.16
C LEU A 278 5.38 -7.12 -0.89
N TRP A 279 6.17 -6.46 -1.73
CA TRP A 279 6.32 -5.01 -1.72
C TRP A 279 6.21 -4.50 -3.16
N GLY A 280 4.97 -4.28 -3.60
CA GLY A 280 4.65 -3.91 -4.99
C GLY A 280 4.53 -2.41 -5.19
N GLY A 281 4.71 -1.97 -6.42
CA GLY A 281 4.65 -0.56 -6.82
C GLY A 281 3.82 -0.33 -8.08
N TYR A 282 4.22 0.65 -8.88
CA TYR A 282 3.63 0.89 -10.20
C TYR A 282 3.79 -0.31 -11.14
N ALA A 283 4.91 -1.03 -11.04
CA ALA A 283 5.16 -2.22 -11.84
C ALA A 283 4.16 -3.35 -11.59
N ASP A 284 3.60 -3.40 -10.38
CA ASP A 284 2.68 -4.44 -9.90
C ASP A 284 1.22 -3.98 -9.92
N ASP A 285 0.95 -2.76 -10.41
CA ASP A 285 -0.37 -2.13 -10.41
C ASP A 285 -0.97 -2.03 -8.98
N MET A 286 -0.09 -1.88 -7.98
CA MET A 286 -0.50 -1.73 -6.58
C MET A 286 -0.69 -0.29 -6.15
N ILE A 287 -0.16 0.67 -6.92
CA ILE A 287 -0.35 2.09 -6.71
C ILE A 287 -0.65 2.81 -8.03
N SER A 288 -1.33 3.91 -7.95
CA SER A 288 -1.56 4.85 -9.05
C SER A 288 -1.78 6.27 -8.52
N LEU A 289 -1.87 7.25 -9.41
CA LEU A 289 -2.38 8.55 -9.04
C LEU A 289 -3.90 8.63 -9.26
N ALA A 290 -4.59 9.36 -8.39
CA ALA A 290 -5.94 9.81 -8.62
C ALA A 290 -5.99 10.77 -9.84
N PRO A 291 -7.16 11.06 -10.41
CA PRO A 291 -7.28 12.01 -11.50
C PRO A 291 -6.59 13.34 -11.18
N LEU A 292 -5.83 13.86 -12.15
CA LEU A 292 -5.11 15.13 -12.00
C LEU A 292 -6.09 16.31 -12.08
N ASN A 293 -5.92 17.28 -11.19
CA ASN A 293 -6.71 18.51 -11.21
C ASN A 293 -6.40 19.32 -12.48
N LYS A 294 -7.43 19.96 -13.03
CA LYS A 294 -7.32 20.80 -14.22
C LYS A 294 -6.45 22.06 -14.02
N ALA A 295 -6.22 22.46 -12.76
CA ALA A 295 -5.32 23.56 -12.42
C ALA A 295 -3.84 23.21 -12.72
N ILE A 296 -3.49 21.92 -12.80
CA ILE A 296 -2.14 21.49 -13.14
C ILE A 296 -1.91 21.76 -14.64
N PRO A 297 -0.84 22.47 -15.03
CA PRO A 297 -0.54 22.75 -16.45
C PRO A 297 -0.46 21.50 -17.30
N ALA A 298 -0.92 21.56 -18.54
CA ALA A 298 -1.01 20.39 -19.42
C ALA A 298 0.35 19.72 -19.68
N GLU A 299 1.43 20.49 -19.76
CA GLU A 299 2.81 20.00 -19.90
C GLU A 299 3.26 19.24 -18.65
N VAL A 300 2.84 19.66 -17.45
CA VAL A 300 3.11 18.94 -16.19
C VAL A 300 2.34 17.63 -16.17
N GLN A 301 1.03 17.65 -16.53
CA GLN A 301 0.23 16.43 -16.63
C GLN A 301 0.84 15.41 -17.60
N ALA A 302 1.30 15.86 -18.77
CA ALA A 302 1.97 15.00 -19.76
C ALA A 302 3.30 14.43 -19.23
N ARG A 303 4.07 15.26 -18.49
CA ARG A 303 5.31 14.82 -17.82
C ARG A 303 5.00 13.73 -16.79
N ILE A 304 4.01 13.92 -15.93
CA ILE A 304 3.62 12.92 -14.91
C ILE A 304 3.21 11.61 -15.57
N ALA A 305 2.36 11.63 -16.58
CA ALA A 305 1.94 10.43 -17.30
C ALA A 305 3.12 9.66 -17.94
N LYS A 306 4.17 10.38 -18.38
CA LYS A 306 5.42 9.74 -18.82
C LYS A 306 6.19 9.14 -17.67
N MET A 307 6.29 9.86 -16.54
CA MET A 307 7.03 9.41 -15.35
C MET A 307 6.37 8.20 -14.69
N GLU A 308 5.04 8.09 -14.67
CA GLU A 308 4.34 6.87 -14.21
C GLU A 308 4.79 5.63 -14.99
N LYS A 309 4.86 5.73 -16.34
CA LYS A 309 5.35 4.65 -17.18
C LYS A 309 6.83 4.33 -16.93
N GLN A 310 7.64 5.34 -16.67
CA GLN A 310 9.06 5.18 -16.36
C GLN A 310 9.28 4.57 -14.98
N MET A 311 8.42 4.90 -14.01
CA MET A 311 8.42 4.27 -12.68
C MET A 311 8.04 2.79 -12.79
N ALA A 312 6.97 2.49 -13.53
CA ALA A 312 6.49 1.13 -13.75
C ALA A 312 7.51 0.22 -14.46
N ASN A 313 8.30 0.75 -15.38
CA ASN A 313 9.33 -0.03 -16.09
C ASN A 313 10.74 0.08 -15.46
N GLY A 314 10.87 0.74 -14.30
CA GLY A 314 12.13 0.88 -13.58
C GLY A 314 13.15 1.85 -14.19
N SER A 315 12.77 2.64 -15.22
CA SER A 315 13.68 3.61 -15.85
C SER A 315 13.99 4.81 -14.96
N ILE A 316 13.13 5.10 -13.98
CA ILE A 316 13.36 6.08 -12.92
C ILE A 316 13.14 5.44 -11.57
N HIS A 317 13.80 5.96 -10.54
CA HIS A 317 13.66 5.53 -9.16
C HIS A 317 13.56 6.75 -8.26
N ALA A 318 12.60 6.76 -7.32
CA ALA A 318 12.35 7.91 -6.43
C ALA A 318 13.58 8.28 -5.57
N PHE A 319 14.45 7.32 -5.30
CA PHE A 319 15.70 7.48 -4.56
C PHE A 319 16.91 7.11 -5.43
N ALA A 320 16.92 7.59 -6.69
CA ALA A 320 18.14 7.57 -7.51
C ALA A 320 19.14 8.58 -6.94
N GLY A 321 20.39 8.17 -6.82
CA GLY A 321 21.47 9.02 -6.28
C GLY A 321 21.94 10.10 -7.25
N PRO A 322 22.54 11.19 -6.72
CA PRO A 322 22.93 11.32 -5.31
C PRO A 322 21.73 11.64 -4.40
N VAL A 323 21.59 10.89 -3.30
CA VAL A 323 20.68 11.23 -2.21
C VAL A 323 21.50 11.73 -1.04
N VAL A 324 21.21 12.94 -0.58
CA VAL A 324 21.93 13.60 0.52
C VAL A 324 20.96 13.78 1.68
N ASP A 325 21.38 13.42 2.88
CA ASP A 325 20.58 13.63 4.07
C ASP A 325 20.60 15.11 4.55
N GLN A 326 19.82 15.38 5.58
CA GLN A 326 19.65 16.72 6.14
C GLN A 326 20.97 17.31 6.69
N ASP A 327 21.91 16.47 7.09
CA ASP A 327 23.22 16.85 7.63
C ASP A 327 24.29 17.03 6.52
N GLY A 328 23.91 16.85 5.25
CA GLY A 328 24.80 16.99 4.11
C GLY A 328 25.60 15.72 3.75
N LYS A 329 25.30 14.57 4.38
CA LYS A 329 25.95 13.31 4.09
C LYS A 329 25.30 12.63 2.89
N THR A 330 26.09 12.19 1.92
CA THR A 330 25.62 11.37 0.82
C THR A 330 25.27 9.96 1.33
N VAL A 331 23.98 9.58 1.23
CA VAL A 331 23.47 8.27 1.63
C VAL A 331 23.30 7.31 0.44
N VAL A 332 23.12 7.85 -0.78
CA VAL A 332 23.17 7.11 -2.05
C VAL A 332 24.07 7.85 -3.01
N ALA A 333 25.08 7.18 -3.56
CA ALA A 333 26.00 7.78 -4.52
C ALA A 333 25.33 8.00 -5.88
N ALA A 334 25.88 8.93 -6.68
CA ALA A 334 25.42 9.14 -8.05
C ALA A 334 25.49 7.86 -8.88
N GLY A 335 24.45 7.61 -9.67
CA GLY A 335 24.32 6.41 -10.52
C GLY A 335 23.90 5.14 -9.78
N GLN A 336 23.57 5.22 -8.50
CA GLN A 336 23.02 4.12 -7.70
C GLN A 336 21.57 4.42 -7.31
N ASN A 337 20.80 3.40 -7.02
CA ASN A 337 19.48 3.51 -6.40
C ASN A 337 19.56 3.02 -4.94
N MET A 338 18.73 3.58 -4.07
CA MET A 338 18.57 3.06 -2.71
C MET A 338 17.97 1.65 -2.77
N THR A 339 18.56 0.72 -2.00
CA THR A 339 18.08 -0.67 -1.94
C THR A 339 16.85 -0.80 -1.05
N ASP A 340 16.10 -1.91 -1.20
CA ASP A 340 14.94 -2.21 -0.35
C ASP A 340 15.32 -2.31 1.14
N GLU A 341 16.51 -2.82 1.46
CA GLU A 341 17.02 -2.86 2.82
C GLU A 341 17.25 -1.46 3.39
N GLN A 342 17.87 -0.57 2.61
CA GLN A 342 18.07 0.82 3.01
C GLN A 342 16.74 1.56 3.17
N LEU A 343 15.79 1.35 2.27
CA LEU A 343 14.44 1.90 2.35
C LEU A 343 13.74 1.40 3.62
N GLY A 344 13.72 0.09 3.85
CA GLY A 344 13.11 -0.50 5.05
C GLY A 344 13.74 -0.05 6.38
N GLY A 345 14.99 0.37 6.36
CA GLY A 345 15.73 0.92 7.50
C GLY A 345 15.75 2.45 7.60
N MET A 346 15.02 3.17 6.75
CA MET A 346 15.08 4.64 6.67
C MET A 346 14.74 5.30 8.00
N ASN A 347 15.66 6.15 8.49
CA ASN A 347 15.56 6.82 9.78
C ASN A 347 16.13 8.25 9.76
N PHE A 348 16.13 8.89 8.60
CA PHE A 348 16.68 10.23 8.37
C PHE A 348 15.76 11.03 7.44
N TYR A 349 15.95 12.34 7.44
CA TYR A 349 15.40 13.22 6.40
C TYR A 349 16.44 13.49 5.32
N VAL A 350 15.99 13.65 4.09
CA VAL A 350 16.83 14.15 2.99
C VAL A 350 16.91 15.68 3.01
N GLN A 351 17.87 16.21 2.30
CA GLN A 351 18.01 17.65 2.06
C GLN A 351 16.73 18.24 1.46
N GLY A 352 16.33 19.42 1.94
CA GLY A 352 15.07 20.09 1.60
C GLY A 352 13.97 19.93 2.65
N VAL A 353 14.05 18.94 3.56
CA VAL A 353 13.22 18.91 4.75
C VAL A 353 13.85 19.82 5.80
N VAL A 354 13.14 20.88 6.22
CA VAL A 354 13.66 21.87 7.18
C VAL A 354 13.23 21.60 8.62
N SER A 355 12.26 20.70 8.85
CA SER A 355 11.85 20.26 10.17
C SER A 355 12.86 19.29 10.78
N LYS A 356 12.90 19.21 12.12
CA LYS A 356 13.70 18.21 12.82
C LYS A 356 12.97 16.88 12.92
N LEU A 357 13.69 15.79 12.71
CA LEU A 357 13.15 14.45 12.97
C LEU A 357 12.92 14.28 14.48
N PRO A 358 11.74 13.79 14.91
CA PRO A 358 11.48 13.48 16.32
C PRO A 358 12.52 12.49 16.85
N LYS A 359 13.02 12.76 18.06
CA LYS A 359 13.86 11.78 18.77
C LYS A 359 13.00 10.61 19.22
N LYS A 360 13.51 9.39 19.03
CA LYS A 360 12.85 8.15 19.51
C LYS A 360 12.80 8.12 21.01
#